data_244db96aedf54281b9ad7e67614c3745
#
_entry.id   244db96aedf54281b9ad7e67614c3745
#
_cell.length_a   1.000
_cell.length_b   1.000
_cell.length_c   1.000
_cell.angle_alpha   90.00
_cell.angle_beta   90.00
_cell.angle_gamma   90.00
#
_symmetry.space_group_name_H-M   'P 1'
#
loop_
_entity.id
_entity.type
_entity.pdbx_description
1 polymer ?
#
loop_
_entity_poly.entity_id
_entity_poly.type
_entity_poly.pdbx_seq_one_letter_code
_entity_poly.pdbx_strand_id
1 'polypeptide(L)'
;MTVAHSDRGTQARSVAPGDRGATRIADRVVAKIAGQAAREALGAPLPDSAPPNATVVVHRDTARVRVAVELPYPSDIGGQCAAVRRRVMERVGTLAGMHVSDVAVQVERLLLTHARDVAQGRTR
;
A
#
# COMPACT_ATOMS: atom_id res chain seq x y z
N MET A 1 -0.07 6.36 34.69
CA MET A 1 -0.16 6.03 34.64
C MET A 1 -0.40 5.83 34.40
N THR A 2 0.09 5.97 34.11
CA THR A 2 0.03 5.68 33.85
C THR A 2 -0.23 5.55 33.37
N VAL A 3 0.13 5.53 32.94
CA VAL A 3 -0.03 5.34 32.48
C VAL A 3 -0.41 5.21 31.95
N ALA A 4 -0.17 5.16 31.65
CA ALA A 4 -0.45 4.90 31.21
C ALA A 4 -0.83 4.87 30.59
N HIS A 5 -0.64 4.69 30.20
CA HIS A 5 -0.89 4.44 29.71
C HIS A 5 -1.13 4.08 29.19
N SER A 6 -0.82 3.94 28.86
CA SER A 6 -0.81 3.50 28.40
C SER A 6 -0.98 3.37 27.68
N ASP A 7 -0.72 3.22 27.35
CA ASP A 7 -0.63 2.96 26.85
C ASP A 7 -0.78 2.68 26.39
N ARG A 8 -0.65 2.39 26.30
CA ARG A 8 -0.51 1.92 26.08
C ARG A 8 -0.52 1.29 25.95
N GLY A 9 -0.26 1.22 25.76
CA GLY A 9 0.11 0.54 25.78
C GLY A 9 0.31 0.12 25.66
N THR A 10 0.51 -0.02 25.62
CA THR A 10 1.00 -0.37 25.58
C THR A 10 1.25 -0.40 25.58
N GLN A 11 1.39 -0.52 25.66
CA GLN A 11 1.98 -0.45 25.76
C GLN A 11 2.38 -0.45 26.01
N ALA A 12 2.21 -0.68 26.59
CA ALA A 12 2.77 -0.30 26.99
C ALA A 12 3.41 -0.46 27.05
N ARG A 13 3.46 -1.07 27.02
CA ARG A 13 4.65 -1.09 27.29
C ARG A 13 5.41 0.01 26.97
N SER A 14 6.04 0.49 27.71
CA SER A 14 6.61 1.71 27.27
C SER A 14 7.82 1.49 26.41
N VAL A 15 7.89 2.22 25.32
CA VAL A 15 8.95 2.14 24.34
C VAL A 15 9.78 3.40 24.47
N ALA A 16 11.10 3.26 24.43
CA ALA A 16 11.99 4.40 24.49
C ALA A 16 11.74 5.32 23.29
N PRO A 17 11.88 6.64 23.46
CA PRO A 17 11.61 7.56 22.37
C PRO A 17 12.39 7.27 21.09
N GLY A 18 13.65 6.82 21.22
CA GLY A 18 14.44 6.47 20.05
C GLY A 18 13.84 5.29 19.29
N ASP A 19 13.34 4.30 20.03
CA ASP A 19 12.73 3.14 19.39
C ASP A 19 11.44 3.51 18.66
N ARG A 20 10.67 4.44 19.24
CA ARG A 20 9.47 4.91 18.56
C ARG A 20 9.81 5.66 17.28
N GLY A 21 10.88 6.45 17.31
CA GLY A 21 11.35 7.15 16.13
C GLY A 21 11.79 6.19 15.04
N ALA A 22 12.52 5.15 15.42
CA ALA A 22 12.97 4.13 14.48
C ALA A 22 11.77 3.40 13.87
N THR A 23 10.75 3.11 14.66
CA THR A 23 9.55 2.45 14.17
C THR A 23 8.83 3.30 13.13
N ARG A 24 8.72 4.61 13.38
CA ARG A 24 8.10 5.50 12.40
C ARG A 24 8.88 5.58 11.10
N ILE A 25 10.19 5.60 11.19
CA ILE A 25 11.02 5.62 10.00
C ILE A 25 10.80 4.32 9.22
N ALA A 26 10.77 3.20 9.93
CA ALA A 26 10.53 1.92 9.28
C ALA A 26 9.17 1.90 8.58
N ASP A 27 8.12 2.39 9.25
CA ASP A 27 6.79 2.46 8.64
C ASP A 27 6.81 3.27 7.35
N ARG A 28 7.46 4.42 7.36
CA ARG A 28 7.54 5.28 6.18
C ARG A 28 8.30 4.63 5.05
N VAL A 29 9.42 4.01 5.37
CA VAL A 29 10.25 3.35 4.36
C VAL A 29 9.47 2.21 3.73
N VAL A 30 8.83 1.38 4.55
CA VAL A 30 8.05 0.25 4.04
C VAL A 30 6.87 0.76 3.23
N ALA A 31 6.21 1.83 3.66
CA ALA A 31 5.11 2.39 2.89
C ALA A 31 5.57 2.89 1.52
N LYS A 32 6.74 3.49 1.43
CA LYS A 32 7.30 3.92 0.15
C LYS A 32 7.60 2.73 -0.75
N ILE A 33 8.18 1.70 -0.19
CA ILE A 33 8.48 0.48 -0.94
C ILE A 33 7.18 -0.12 -1.46
N ALA A 34 6.16 -0.22 -0.60
CA ALA A 34 4.89 -0.80 -0.98
C ALA A 34 4.19 0.01 -2.07
N GLY A 35 4.20 1.33 -1.94
CA GLY A 35 3.59 2.19 -2.96
C GLY A 35 4.30 2.07 -4.31
N GLN A 36 5.61 2.02 -4.29
CA GLN A 36 6.38 1.86 -5.52
C GLN A 36 6.14 0.49 -6.15
N ALA A 37 6.06 -0.55 -5.31
CA ALA A 37 5.79 -1.90 -5.80
C ALA A 37 4.41 -1.96 -6.48
N ALA A 38 3.42 -1.31 -5.89
CA ALA A 38 2.08 -1.25 -6.47
C ALA A 38 2.11 -0.55 -7.82
N ARG A 39 2.86 0.53 -7.95
CA ARG A 39 3.03 1.22 -9.22
C ARG A 39 3.64 0.30 -10.26
N GLU A 40 4.67 -0.42 -9.89
CA GLU A 40 5.32 -1.35 -10.81
C GLU A 40 4.36 -2.42 -11.28
N ALA A 41 3.54 -2.92 -10.38
CA ALA A 41 2.59 -3.97 -10.72
C ALA A 41 1.50 -3.49 -11.66
N LEU A 42 1.07 -2.24 -11.51
CA LEU A 42 -0.02 -1.70 -12.33
C LEU A 42 0.45 -1.11 -13.65
N GLY A 43 1.74 -0.81 -13.77
CA GLY A 43 2.28 -0.25 -15.01
C GLY A 43 1.98 1.23 -15.16
N ALA A 44 1.88 1.69 -16.40
CA ALA A 44 1.71 3.09 -16.68
C ALA A 44 0.40 3.62 -16.09
N PRO A 45 0.44 4.80 -15.45
CA PRO A 45 -0.77 5.34 -14.85
C PRO A 45 -1.74 5.82 -15.93
N LEU A 46 -3.02 5.76 -15.60
CA LEU A 46 -4.06 6.32 -16.44
C LEU A 46 -4.15 7.82 -16.23
N PRO A 47 -4.57 8.57 -17.27
CA PRO A 47 -4.83 9.99 -17.08
C PRO A 47 -5.85 10.20 -15.95
N ASP A 48 -5.64 11.22 -15.16
CA ASP A 48 -6.53 11.61 -14.06
C ASP A 48 -6.60 10.58 -12.94
N SER A 49 -5.71 9.60 -12.92
CA SER A 49 -5.67 8.64 -11.82
C SER A 49 -4.70 9.12 -10.75
N ALA A 50 -5.03 8.81 -9.51
CA ALA A 50 -4.12 9.02 -8.40
C ALA A 50 -3.14 7.86 -8.33
N PRO A 51 -1.88 8.11 -7.94
CA PRO A 51 -0.93 7.02 -7.75
C PRO A 51 -1.35 6.12 -6.59
N PRO A 52 -0.92 4.87 -6.60
CA PRO A 52 -1.18 3.99 -5.46
C PRO A 52 -0.65 4.59 -4.17
N ASN A 53 -1.38 4.39 -3.11
CA ASN A 53 -1.03 4.91 -1.80
C ASN A 53 -1.01 3.77 -0.80
N ALA A 54 0.07 3.66 -0.04
CA ALA A 54 0.23 2.57 0.91
C ALA A 54 0.34 3.10 2.33
N THR A 55 -0.32 2.41 3.25
CA THR A 55 -0.12 2.61 4.68
C THR A 55 0.36 1.30 5.26
N VAL A 56 1.26 1.40 6.22
CA VAL A 56 1.94 0.24 6.77
C VAL A 56 1.98 0.36 8.27
N VAL A 57 1.71 -0.76 8.93
CA VAL A 57 1.94 -0.88 10.37
C VAL A 57 3.01 -1.93 10.56
N VAL A 58 4.11 -1.55 11.17
CA VAL A 58 5.21 -2.46 11.45
C VAL A 58 5.20 -2.79 12.93
N HIS A 59 5.25 -4.07 13.23
CA HIS A 59 5.36 -4.54 14.60
C HIS A 59 6.49 -5.56 14.64
N ARG A 60 7.58 -5.17 15.29
CA ARG A 60 8.81 -5.96 15.32
C ARG A 60 9.34 -6.09 13.89
N ASP A 61 9.44 -7.29 13.37
CA ASP A 61 9.91 -7.51 12.00
C ASP A 61 8.77 -7.88 11.06
N THR A 62 7.53 -7.63 11.47
CA THR A 62 6.36 -7.99 10.69
C THR A 62 5.63 -6.73 10.22
N ALA A 63 5.27 -6.70 8.95
CA ALA A 63 4.57 -5.58 8.35
C ALA A 63 3.18 -6.00 7.92
N ARG A 64 2.21 -5.13 8.18
CA ARG A 64 0.87 -5.23 7.62
C ARG A 64 0.69 -4.04 6.70
N VAL A 65 0.31 -4.31 5.46
CA VAL A 65 0.28 -3.30 4.42
C VAL A 65 -1.13 -3.15 3.89
N ARG A 66 -1.55 -1.92 3.70
CA ARG A 66 -2.80 -1.61 3.01
C ARG A 66 -2.46 -0.70 1.85
N VAL A 67 -2.91 -1.09 0.66
CA VAL A 67 -2.64 -0.33 -0.56
C VAL A 67 -3.96 0.11 -1.17
N ALA A 68 -4.09 1.40 -1.42
CA ALA A 68 -5.26 1.96 -2.10
C ALA A 68 -4.86 2.22 -3.56
N VAL A 69 -5.69 1.77 -4.48
CA VAL A 69 -5.39 1.89 -5.91
C VAL A 69 -6.62 2.39 -6.66
N GLU A 70 -6.37 2.97 -7.83
CA GLU A 70 -7.41 3.31 -8.81
C GLU A 70 -7.14 2.46 -10.05
N LEU A 71 -8.17 1.81 -10.54
CA LEU A 71 -8.00 0.86 -11.64
C LEU A 71 -8.93 1.21 -12.80
N PRO A 72 -8.51 0.83 -14.02
CA PRO A 72 -9.39 1.03 -15.18
C PRO A 72 -10.58 0.07 -15.13
N TYR A 73 -11.68 0.49 -15.73
CA TYR A 73 -12.85 -0.33 -15.84
C TYR A 73 -13.44 -0.18 -17.24
N PRO A 74 -13.74 -1.25 -17.93
CA PRO A 74 -13.58 -2.65 -17.54
C PRO A 74 -12.13 -3.11 -17.64
N SER A 75 -11.75 -3.97 -16.71
CA SER A 75 -10.42 -4.56 -16.71
C SER A 75 -10.43 -5.77 -15.79
N ASP A 76 -9.33 -6.50 -15.75
CA ASP A 76 -9.18 -7.63 -14.84
C ASP A 76 -8.84 -7.15 -13.45
N ILE A 77 -9.86 -6.68 -12.73
CA ILE A 77 -9.68 -6.10 -11.39
C ILE A 77 -9.01 -7.11 -10.44
N GLY A 78 -9.53 -8.34 -10.40
CA GLY A 78 -8.99 -9.36 -9.50
C GLY A 78 -7.54 -9.67 -9.80
N GLY A 79 -7.19 -9.79 -11.08
CA GLY A 79 -5.81 -10.08 -11.47
C GLY A 79 -4.87 -8.93 -11.12
N GLN A 80 -5.32 -7.71 -11.31
CA GLN A 80 -4.51 -6.54 -10.99
C GLN A 80 -4.27 -6.44 -9.48
N CYS A 81 -5.31 -6.67 -8.69
CA CYS A 81 -5.16 -6.65 -7.23
C CYS A 81 -4.22 -7.76 -6.77
N ALA A 82 -4.32 -8.94 -7.37
CA ALA A 82 -3.40 -10.04 -7.04
C ALA A 82 -1.96 -9.70 -7.40
N ALA A 83 -1.75 -9.04 -8.54
CA ALA A 83 -0.42 -8.64 -8.96
C ALA A 83 0.17 -7.61 -7.99
N VAL A 84 -0.64 -6.64 -7.56
CA VAL A 84 -0.18 -5.66 -6.57
C VAL A 84 0.23 -6.36 -5.28
N ARG A 85 -0.60 -7.28 -4.81
CA ARG A 85 -0.34 -7.98 -3.57
C ARG A 85 0.97 -8.75 -3.64
N ARG A 86 1.19 -9.49 -4.72
CA ARG A 86 2.41 -10.26 -4.90
C ARG A 86 3.64 -9.36 -4.95
N ARG A 87 3.56 -8.29 -5.73
CA ARG A 87 4.70 -7.40 -5.89
C ARG A 87 5.04 -6.70 -4.58
N VAL A 88 4.03 -6.28 -3.83
CA VAL A 88 4.26 -5.63 -2.53
C VAL A 88 4.92 -6.62 -1.57
N MET A 89 4.41 -7.84 -1.49
CA MET A 89 5.00 -8.84 -0.59
C MET A 89 6.45 -9.10 -0.96
N GLU A 90 6.73 -9.25 -2.25
CA GLU A 90 8.06 -9.51 -2.73
C GLU A 90 9.02 -8.38 -2.40
N ARG A 91 8.62 -7.15 -2.73
CA ARG A 91 9.50 -6.00 -2.56
C ARG A 91 9.75 -5.65 -1.12
N VAL A 92 8.70 -5.68 -0.30
CA VAL A 92 8.88 -5.40 1.13
C VAL A 92 9.74 -6.47 1.77
N GLY A 93 9.49 -7.74 1.44
CA GLY A 93 10.29 -8.81 1.97
C GLY A 93 11.76 -8.69 1.57
N THR A 94 12.02 -8.37 0.31
CA THR A 94 13.39 -8.30 -0.20
C THR A 94 14.12 -7.04 0.26
N LEU A 95 13.47 -5.88 0.14
CA LEU A 95 14.14 -4.60 0.36
C LEU A 95 14.16 -4.17 1.82
N ALA A 96 13.11 -4.51 2.56
CA ALA A 96 13.03 -4.15 3.97
C ALA A 96 13.42 -5.29 4.90
N GLY A 97 13.53 -6.50 4.37
CA GLY A 97 13.89 -7.65 5.18
C GLY A 97 12.83 -8.02 6.19
N MET A 98 11.59 -7.69 5.92
CA MET A 98 10.51 -7.91 6.86
C MET A 98 9.58 -9.01 6.40
N HIS A 99 8.98 -9.68 7.36
CA HIS A 99 7.91 -10.62 7.07
C HIS A 99 6.63 -9.82 6.85
N VAL A 100 5.97 -10.05 5.73
CA VAL A 100 4.70 -9.39 5.44
C VAL A 100 3.58 -10.34 5.81
N SER A 101 2.82 -9.99 6.85
CA SER A 101 1.75 -10.86 7.32
C SER A 101 0.48 -10.70 6.52
N ASP A 102 0.28 -9.52 5.94
CA ASP A 102 -0.96 -9.27 5.21
C ASP A 102 -0.78 -8.08 4.29
N VAL A 103 -1.31 -8.19 3.08
CA VAL A 103 -1.40 -7.08 2.14
C VAL A 103 -2.85 -6.98 1.69
N ALA A 104 -3.52 -5.90 2.11
CA ALA A 104 -4.88 -5.63 1.70
C ALA A 104 -4.86 -4.61 0.57
N VAL A 105 -5.46 -4.95 -0.56
CA VAL A 105 -5.56 -4.04 -1.70
C VAL A 105 -6.99 -3.53 -1.76
N GLN A 106 -7.11 -2.21 -1.74
CA GLN A 106 -8.41 -1.54 -1.71
C GLN A 106 -8.56 -0.72 -2.98
N VAL A 107 -9.58 -1.03 -3.76
CA VAL A 107 -9.86 -0.26 -4.97
C VAL A 107 -10.72 0.93 -4.58
N GLU A 108 -10.17 2.13 -4.70
CA GLU A 108 -10.86 3.33 -4.28
C GLU A 108 -11.71 3.94 -5.37
N ARG A 109 -11.28 3.75 -6.62
CA ARG A 109 -12.01 4.31 -7.75
C ARG A 109 -11.79 3.42 -8.97
N LEU A 110 -12.84 3.31 -9.76
CA LEU A 110 -12.75 2.68 -11.08
C LEU A 110 -12.86 3.78 -12.12
N LEU A 111 -11.93 3.78 -13.06
CA LEU A 111 -11.87 4.78 -14.11
C LEU A 111 -12.44 4.19 -15.38
N LEU A 112 -13.49 4.81 -15.91
CA LEU A 112 -14.24 4.26 -17.04
C LEU A 112 -13.49 4.48 -18.34
N THR A 113 -12.51 3.64 -18.61
CA THR A 113 -11.70 3.75 -19.81
C THR A 113 -12.52 3.40 -21.07
N HIS A 114 -13.49 2.52 -20.90
CA HIS A 114 -14.34 2.19 -22.03
C HIS A 114 -15.13 3.39 -22.52
N ALA A 115 -15.68 4.19 -21.61
CA ALA A 115 -16.39 5.39 -21.99
C ALA A 115 -15.47 6.37 -22.69
N ARG A 116 -14.23 6.50 -22.20
CA ARG A 116 -13.24 7.35 -22.82
C ARG A 116 -12.88 6.87 -24.22
N ASP A 117 -12.67 5.56 -24.34
CA ASP A 117 -12.33 4.98 -25.62
C ASP A 117 -13.46 5.16 -26.62
N VAL A 118 -14.69 4.98 -26.19
CA VAL A 118 -15.85 5.21 -27.07
C VAL A 118 -15.89 6.64 -27.54
N ALA A 119 -15.67 7.60 -26.63
CA ALA A 119 -15.69 8.99 -26.98
C ALA A 119 -14.60 9.32 -28.01
N GLN A 120 -13.42 8.75 -27.85
CA GLN A 120 -12.34 8.93 -28.80
C GLN A 120 -12.55 8.16 -30.07
N GLY A 121 -13.07 6.96 -29.93
CA GLY A 121 -13.29 6.09 -31.07
C GLY A 121 -14.31 6.63 -32.05
N ARG A 122 -15.22 7.46 -31.58
CA ARG A 122 -16.22 8.05 -32.43
C ARG A 122 -15.65 8.97 -33.48
N THR A 123 -14.42 9.41 -33.25
CA THR A 123 -13.77 10.27 -34.21
C THR A 123 -13.26 9.52 -35.42
N ARG A 124 -13.29 8.21 -35.38
CA ARG A 124 -12.82 7.40 -36.48
C ARG A 124 -13.83 7.37 -37.61
#